data_66e1bd11fd076e9ba70c88059c2247f6
#
_entry.id   66e1bd11fd076e9ba70c88059c2247f6
#
_cell.length_a   1.000
_cell.length_b   1.000
_cell.length_c   1.000
_cell.angle_alpha   90.00
_cell.angle_beta   90.00
_cell.angle_gamma   90.00
#
_symmetry.space_group_name_H-M   'P 1'
#
loop_
_entity.id
_entity.type
_entity.pdbx_description
1 polymer ?
#
loop_
_entity_poly.entity_id
_entity_poly.type
_entity_poly.pdbx_seq_one_letter_code
_entity_poly.pdbx_strand_id
1 'polypeptide(L)'
;EHERIQKRTAKSIEQTGSKISGLSDKMALLSAPILAAATAGFKLHSDFANGIAKISTLVDTTVVSMQKISNEIRAVSDETGAGVADLSESVYQAISAGVDAAHAVGFVKDMTIAAKAGFTDTTTAVNGVTTVLNAYGKSAEEATAVTDQMLLAQNFGKTSFGEMAQSMGNVIPIAAQLNVSTQELFGSIAVLTKNGIRTSEAITGLKAAYSNILKPSAEAAKLAQSLGL
;
A
#
# COMPACT_ATOMS: atom_id res chain seq x y z
N GLU A 1 1.31 60.89 -51.08
CA GLU A 1 0.28 60.64 -50.05
C GLU A 1 -0.01 59.14 -49.85
N HIS A 2 -0.17 58.38 -50.94
CA HIS A 2 -0.41 56.92 -50.93
C HIS A 2 0.72 56.12 -50.21
N GLU A 3 1.95 56.48 -50.48
CA GLU A 3 3.12 55.78 -49.89
C GLU A 3 3.24 55.99 -48.37
N ARG A 4 2.83 57.16 -47.90
CA ARG A 4 2.77 57.45 -46.45
C ARG A 4 1.67 56.70 -45.73
N ILE A 5 0.53 56.48 -46.39
CA ILE A 5 -0.59 55.70 -45.83
C ILE A 5 -0.20 54.22 -45.78
N GLN A 6 0.40 53.67 -46.84
CA GLN A 6 0.88 52.28 -46.85
C GLN A 6 1.94 51.99 -45.79
N LYS A 7 2.92 52.90 -45.59
CA LYS A 7 3.93 52.75 -44.51
C LYS A 7 3.32 52.82 -43.11
N ARG A 8 2.31 53.67 -42.88
CA ARG A 8 1.60 53.74 -41.62
C ARG A 8 0.77 52.49 -41.35
N THR A 9 0.08 51.97 -42.37
CA THR A 9 -0.71 50.75 -42.24
C THR A 9 0.17 49.53 -42.03
N ALA A 10 1.29 49.39 -42.73
CA ALA A 10 2.26 48.34 -42.53
C ALA A 10 2.83 48.35 -41.08
N LYS A 11 3.22 49.52 -40.56
CA LYS A 11 3.73 49.69 -39.22
C LYS A 11 2.68 49.40 -38.13
N SER A 12 1.41 49.73 -38.41
CA SER A 12 0.29 49.40 -37.49
C SER A 12 -0.01 47.91 -37.46
N ILE A 13 0.07 47.23 -38.60
CA ILE A 13 -0.09 45.75 -38.72
C ILE A 13 1.05 45.04 -37.99
N GLU A 14 2.29 45.50 -38.16
CA GLU A 14 3.46 44.95 -37.48
C GLU A 14 3.38 45.09 -35.96
N GLN A 15 2.96 46.27 -35.48
CA GLN A 15 2.74 46.52 -34.05
C GLN A 15 1.56 45.72 -33.47
N THR A 16 0.53 45.48 -34.26
CA THR A 16 -0.61 44.66 -33.87
C THR A 16 -0.21 43.16 -33.84
N GLY A 17 0.56 42.70 -34.83
CA GLY A 17 1.11 41.38 -34.88
C GLY A 17 2.03 41.05 -33.68
N SER A 18 2.92 41.96 -33.33
CA SER A 18 3.80 41.79 -32.15
C SER A 18 3.05 41.80 -30.82
N LYS A 19 1.95 42.54 -30.71
CA LYS A 19 1.08 42.55 -29.51
C LYS A 19 0.29 41.22 -29.43
N ILE A 20 -0.16 40.68 -30.55
CA ILE A 20 -0.87 39.39 -30.63
C ILE A 20 0.06 38.23 -30.29
N SER A 21 1.31 38.22 -30.80
CA SER A 21 2.30 37.20 -30.43
C SER A 21 2.66 37.27 -28.95
N GLY A 22 2.88 38.45 -28.38
CA GLY A 22 3.14 38.61 -26.95
C GLY A 22 1.94 38.23 -26.05
N LEU A 23 0.71 38.34 -26.57
CA LEU A 23 -0.50 37.83 -25.89
C LEU A 23 -0.59 36.32 -25.98
N SER A 24 -0.22 35.74 -27.12
CA SER A 24 -0.17 34.28 -27.36
C SER A 24 0.84 33.61 -26.39
N ASP A 25 2.04 34.21 -26.25
CA ASP A 25 3.06 33.70 -25.34
C ASP A 25 2.62 33.77 -23.86
N LYS A 26 1.93 34.86 -23.48
CA LYS A 26 1.34 34.99 -22.13
C LYS A 26 0.18 34.02 -21.90
N MET A 27 -0.64 33.77 -22.91
CA MET A 27 -1.71 32.76 -22.83
C MET A 27 -1.14 31.34 -22.77
N ALA A 28 -0.05 31.03 -23.47
CA ALA A 28 0.64 29.75 -23.38
C ALA A 28 1.20 29.52 -21.96
N LEU A 29 1.78 30.55 -21.34
CA LEU A 29 2.27 30.49 -19.96
C LEU A 29 1.16 30.30 -18.91
N LEU A 30 -0.05 30.80 -19.18
CA LEU A 30 -1.22 30.63 -18.29
C LEU A 30 -1.97 29.32 -18.54
N SER A 31 -1.93 28.80 -19.78
CA SER A 31 -2.63 27.54 -20.14
C SER A 31 -1.84 26.29 -19.78
N ALA A 32 -0.51 26.34 -19.73
CA ALA A 32 0.34 25.20 -19.38
C ALA A 32 0.01 24.58 -18.00
N PRO A 33 -0.11 25.36 -16.92
CA PRO A 33 -0.50 24.79 -15.60
C PRO A 33 -1.95 24.29 -15.58
N ILE A 34 -2.87 24.92 -16.32
CA ILE A 34 -4.26 24.46 -16.42
C ILE A 34 -4.34 23.14 -17.19
N LEU A 35 -3.59 23.00 -18.28
CA LEU A 35 -3.52 21.77 -19.05
C LEU A 35 -2.85 20.64 -18.24
N ALA A 36 -1.79 20.95 -17.48
CA ALA A 36 -1.14 20.00 -16.59
C ALA A 36 -2.09 19.53 -15.46
N ALA A 37 -2.86 20.44 -14.87
CA ALA A 37 -3.86 20.09 -13.86
C ALA A 37 -5.00 19.25 -14.46
N ALA A 38 -5.46 19.56 -15.67
CA ALA A 38 -6.49 18.79 -16.36
C ALA A 38 -6.00 17.38 -16.73
N THR A 39 -4.76 17.22 -17.21
CA THR A 39 -4.20 15.90 -17.52
C THR A 39 -3.93 15.07 -16.26
N ALA A 40 -3.48 15.69 -15.18
CA ALA A 40 -3.32 15.01 -13.87
C ALA A 40 -4.68 14.56 -13.31
N GLY A 41 -5.71 15.40 -13.37
CA GLY A 41 -7.07 15.04 -12.95
C GLY A 41 -7.69 13.93 -13.77
N PHE A 42 -7.45 13.93 -15.10
CA PHE A 42 -7.90 12.87 -16.00
C PHE A 42 -7.20 11.52 -15.69
N LYS A 43 -5.90 11.55 -15.44
CA LYS A 43 -5.13 10.36 -15.05
C LYS A 43 -5.64 9.77 -13.74
N LEU A 44 -5.80 10.60 -12.70
CA LEU A 44 -6.34 10.15 -11.41
C LEU A 44 -7.73 9.52 -11.54
N HIS A 45 -8.60 10.13 -12.37
CA HIS A 45 -9.92 9.56 -12.65
C HIS A 45 -9.84 8.21 -13.36
N SER A 46 -8.95 8.09 -14.35
CA SER A 46 -8.73 6.85 -15.10
C SER A 46 -8.16 5.76 -14.21
N ASP A 47 -7.16 6.06 -13.38
CA ASP A 47 -6.52 5.10 -12.48
C ASP A 47 -7.53 4.58 -11.44
N PHE A 48 -8.36 5.45 -10.89
CA PHE A 48 -9.44 5.05 -9.98
C PHE A 48 -10.49 4.18 -10.68
N ALA A 49 -10.96 4.56 -11.87
CA ALA A 49 -11.92 3.77 -12.63
C ALA A 49 -11.36 2.36 -12.97
N ASN A 50 -10.09 2.27 -13.33
CA ASN A 50 -9.41 1.00 -13.55
C ASN A 50 -9.32 0.17 -12.26
N GLY A 51 -9.06 0.80 -11.12
CA GLY A 51 -9.07 0.13 -9.80
C GLY A 51 -10.44 -0.48 -9.48
N ILE A 52 -11.52 0.26 -9.66
CA ILE A 52 -12.89 -0.23 -9.48
C ILE A 52 -13.21 -1.37 -10.46
N ALA A 53 -12.75 -1.27 -11.72
CA ALA A 53 -12.92 -2.34 -12.71
C ALA A 53 -12.17 -3.61 -12.30
N LYS A 54 -10.96 -3.52 -11.73
CA LYS A 54 -10.24 -4.67 -11.17
C LYS A 54 -11.03 -5.32 -10.02
N ILE A 55 -11.53 -4.53 -9.07
CA ILE A 55 -12.34 -5.04 -7.95
C ILE A 55 -13.56 -5.80 -8.47
N SER A 56 -14.23 -5.29 -9.51
CA SER A 56 -15.41 -5.96 -10.09
C SER A 56 -15.12 -7.35 -10.68
N THR A 57 -13.85 -7.68 -10.97
CA THR A 57 -13.47 -9.03 -11.44
C THR A 57 -13.40 -10.07 -10.33
N LEU A 58 -13.33 -9.63 -9.07
CA LEU A 58 -13.19 -10.51 -7.89
C LEU A 58 -14.52 -10.74 -7.15
N VAL A 59 -15.55 -9.95 -7.44
CA VAL A 59 -16.80 -9.95 -6.67
C VAL A 59 -18.00 -10.25 -7.57
N ASP A 60 -19.05 -10.85 -6.98
CA ASP A 60 -20.32 -10.94 -7.65
C ASP A 60 -21.02 -9.57 -7.64
N THR A 61 -20.99 -8.90 -8.78
CA THR A 61 -21.55 -7.54 -8.94
C THR A 61 -23.09 -7.51 -8.86
N THR A 62 -23.76 -8.66 -8.83
CA THR A 62 -25.21 -8.75 -8.58
C THR A 62 -25.54 -8.63 -7.09
N VAL A 63 -24.59 -8.97 -6.23
CA VAL A 63 -24.72 -8.92 -4.76
C VAL A 63 -23.98 -7.68 -4.20
N VAL A 64 -22.80 -7.37 -4.73
CA VAL A 64 -21.95 -6.28 -4.25
C VAL A 64 -22.06 -5.07 -5.17
N SER A 65 -22.55 -3.96 -4.66
CA SER A 65 -22.65 -2.73 -5.43
C SER A 65 -21.30 -2.05 -5.63
N MET A 66 -20.82 -2.01 -6.86
CA MET A 66 -19.58 -1.27 -7.22
C MET A 66 -19.69 0.22 -6.97
N GLN A 67 -20.88 0.79 -7.09
CA GLN A 67 -21.13 2.20 -6.74
C GLN A 67 -20.94 2.45 -5.25
N LYS A 68 -21.40 1.53 -4.40
CA LYS A 68 -21.20 1.60 -2.94
C LYS A 68 -19.70 1.55 -2.61
N ILE A 69 -18.96 0.55 -3.11
CA ILE A 69 -17.50 0.44 -2.92
C ILE A 69 -16.79 1.73 -3.39
N SER A 70 -17.14 2.24 -4.58
CA SER A 70 -16.55 3.48 -5.11
C SER A 70 -16.78 4.69 -4.18
N ASN A 71 -17.96 4.82 -3.62
CA ASN A 71 -18.29 5.92 -2.70
C ASN A 71 -17.58 5.76 -1.35
N GLU A 72 -17.50 4.54 -0.84
CA GLU A 72 -16.78 4.24 0.41
C GLU A 72 -15.27 4.50 0.27
N ILE A 73 -14.64 4.12 -0.85
CA ILE A 73 -13.24 4.42 -1.12
C ILE A 73 -12.98 5.93 -1.14
N ARG A 74 -13.88 6.71 -1.76
CA ARG A 74 -13.78 8.18 -1.74
C ARG A 74 -13.91 8.74 -0.33
N ALA A 75 -14.85 8.24 0.46
CA ALA A 75 -15.01 8.65 1.86
C ALA A 75 -13.76 8.35 2.69
N VAL A 76 -13.14 7.18 2.51
CA VAL A 76 -11.86 6.84 3.16
C VAL A 76 -10.74 7.74 2.68
N SER A 77 -10.69 8.10 1.39
CA SER A 77 -9.73 9.06 0.85
C SER A 77 -9.86 10.43 1.50
N ASP A 78 -11.09 10.94 1.61
CA ASP A 78 -11.38 12.24 2.23
C ASP A 78 -11.00 12.25 3.73
N GLU A 79 -11.28 11.16 4.44
CA GLU A 79 -10.98 11.02 5.87
C GLU A 79 -9.48 10.83 6.14
N THR A 80 -8.82 10.05 5.32
CA THR A 80 -7.42 9.66 5.56
C THR A 80 -6.41 10.49 4.77
N GLY A 81 -6.82 11.17 3.70
CA GLY A 81 -5.93 11.83 2.75
C GLY A 81 -5.11 10.88 1.87
N ALA A 82 -5.44 9.58 1.87
CA ALA A 82 -4.82 8.60 0.96
C ALA A 82 -5.41 8.73 -0.45
N GLY A 83 -4.62 8.46 -1.48
CA GLY A 83 -5.07 8.54 -2.87
C GLY A 83 -6.14 7.50 -3.21
N VAL A 84 -7.21 7.89 -3.91
CA VAL A 84 -8.29 6.95 -4.31
C VAL A 84 -7.79 5.79 -5.17
N ALA A 85 -6.76 6.00 -5.99
CA ALA A 85 -6.15 4.95 -6.80
C ALA A 85 -5.42 3.92 -5.92
N ASP A 86 -4.61 4.38 -4.95
CA ASP A 86 -3.89 3.51 -4.01
C ASP A 86 -4.86 2.73 -3.11
N LEU A 87 -5.93 3.38 -2.64
CA LEU A 87 -6.98 2.73 -1.86
C LEU A 87 -7.71 1.68 -2.68
N SER A 88 -8.04 1.95 -3.95
CA SER A 88 -8.72 0.95 -4.81
C SER A 88 -7.82 -0.27 -5.09
N GLU A 89 -6.52 -0.07 -5.31
CA GLU A 89 -5.57 -1.17 -5.43
C GLU A 89 -5.48 -1.97 -4.12
N SER A 90 -5.43 -1.28 -2.97
CA SER A 90 -5.39 -1.93 -1.66
C SER A 90 -6.66 -2.73 -1.36
N VAL A 91 -7.84 -2.25 -1.77
CA VAL A 91 -9.11 -2.99 -1.67
C VAL A 91 -9.08 -4.23 -2.58
N TYR A 92 -8.58 -4.10 -3.80
CA TYR A 92 -8.38 -5.24 -4.69
C TYR A 92 -7.48 -6.30 -4.03
N GLN A 93 -6.35 -5.91 -3.45
CA GLN A 93 -5.43 -6.83 -2.77
C GLN A 93 -6.08 -7.49 -1.55
N ALA A 94 -6.83 -6.74 -0.74
CA ALA A 94 -7.53 -7.28 0.41
C ALA A 94 -8.55 -8.37 0.01
N ILE A 95 -9.39 -8.10 -1.00
CA ILE A 95 -10.37 -9.07 -1.51
C ILE A 95 -9.66 -10.28 -2.13
N SER A 96 -8.60 -10.06 -2.91
CA SER A 96 -7.79 -11.12 -3.50
C SER A 96 -7.12 -12.01 -2.45
N ALA A 97 -6.80 -11.44 -1.28
CA ALA A 97 -6.26 -12.16 -0.13
C ALA A 97 -7.33 -12.87 0.73
N GLY A 98 -8.62 -12.76 0.36
CA GLY A 98 -9.72 -13.44 1.03
C GLY A 98 -10.51 -12.60 2.02
N VAL A 99 -10.26 -11.29 2.11
CA VAL A 99 -11.13 -10.41 2.90
C VAL A 99 -12.49 -10.28 2.20
N ASP A 100 -13.57 -10.46 2.96
CA ASP A 100 -14.92 -10.33 2.42
C ASP A 100 -15.16 -8.95 1.78
N ALA A 101 -15.73 -8.93 0.59
CA ALA A 101 -15.91 -7.73 -0.20
C ALA A 101 -16.78 -6.65 0.49
N ALA A 102 -17.74 -7.07 1.33
CA ALA A 102 -18.59 -6.16 2.07
C ALA A 102 -17.82 -5.42 3.20
N HIS A 103 -16.71 -5.98 3.66
CA HIS A 103 -15.88 -5.45 4.75
C HIS A 103 -14.53 -4.90 4.27
N ALA A 104 -14.17 -5.15 3.00
CA ALA A 104 -12.84 -4.86 2.47
C ALA A 104 -12.45 -3.37 2.53
N VAL A 105 -13.39 -2.45 2.30
CA VAL A 105 -13.09 -1.00 2.38
C VAL A 105 -12.83 -0.58 3.83
N GLY A 106 -13.60 -1.09 4.79
CA GLY A 106 -13.36 -0.86 6.22
C GLY A 106 -12.00 -1.40 6.67
N PHE A 107 -11.68 -2.63 6.27
CA PHE A 107 -10.37 -3.23 6.51
C PHE A 107 -9.24 -2.36 5.93
N VAL A 108 -9.36 -1.91 4.69
CA VAL A 108 -8.34 -1.05 4.05
C VAL A 108 -8.23 0.32 4.73
N LYS A 109 -9.32 0.87 5.26
CA LYS A 109 -9.28 2.08 6.10
C LYS A 109 -8.38 1.86 7.32
N ASP A 110 -8.59 0.77 8.06
CA ASP A 110 -7.78 0.44 9.25
C ASP A 110 -6.31 0.21 8.86
N MET A 111 -6.05 -0.48 7.75
CA MET A 111 -4.69 -0.66 7.22
C MET A 111 -4.05 0.66 6.76
N THR A 112 -4.83 1.62 6.28
CA THR A 112 -4.32 2.96 5.93
C THR A 112 -3.87 3.72 7.17
N ILE A 113 -4.61 3.62 8.26
CA ILE A 113 -4.24 4.23 9.55
C ILE A 113 -2.96 3.54 10.09
N ALA A 114 -2.92 2.23 10.05
CA ALA A 114 -1.75 1.44 10.46
C ALA A 114 -0.51 1.77 9.62
N ALA A 115 -0.66 1.88 8.31
CA ALA A 115 0.42 2.23 7.40
C ALA A 115 1.03 3.59 7.73
N LYS A 116 0.19 4.58 8.06
CA LYS A 116 0.66 5.90 8.52
C LYS A 116 1.43 5.83 9.84
N ALA A 117 0.92 5.08 10.81
CA ALA A 117 1.60 4.87 12.09
C ALA A 117 2.91 4.08 11.91
N GLY A 118 2.95 3.16 10.95
CA GLY A 118 4.11 2.34 10.62
C GLY A 118 5.05 2.94 9.58
N PHE A 119 4.82 4.19 9.11
CA PHE A 119 5.62 4.89 8.08
C PHE A 119 5.77 4.06 6.80
N THR A 120 4.70 3.42 6.34
CA THR A 120 4.65 2.62 5.11
C THR A 120 3.42 2.98 4.26
N ASP A 121 3.24 2.34 3.11
CA ASP A 121 2.06 2.49 2.27
C ASP A 121 0.95 1.48 2.63
N THR A 122 -0.29 1.81 2.26
CA THR A 122 -1.47 1.01 2.57
C THR A 122 -1.40 -0.40 1.98
N THR A 123 -0.92 -0.54 0.74
CA THR A 123 -0.82 -1.83 0.06
C THR A 123 0.16 -2.77 0.78
N THR A 124 1.31 -2.24 1.22
CA THR A 124 2.27 -2.99 2.04
C THR A 124 1.65 -3.44 3.36
N ALA A 125 0.89 -2.58 4.03
CA ALA A 125 0.20 -2.95 5.27
C ALA A 125 -0.87 -4.03 5.03
N VAL A 126 -1.69 -3.89 3.99
CA VAL A 126 -2.69 -4.90 3.58
C VAL A 126 -2.02 -6.24 3.34
N ASN A 127 -0.99 -6.29 2.50
CA ASN A 127 -0.29 -7.53 2.14
C ASN A 127 0.38 -8.20 3.35
N GLY A 128 1.02 -7.40 4.20
CA GLY A 128 1.65 -7.92 5.43
C GLY A 128 0.63 -8.51 6.38
N VAL A 129 -0.42 -7.76 6.72
CA VAL A 129 -1.42 -8.20 7.71
C VAL A 129 -2.24 -9.38 7.16
N THR A 130 -2.69 -9.35 5.90
CA THR A 130 -3.42 -10.50 5.32
C THR A 130 -2.56 -11.76 5.25
N THR A 131 -1.24 -11.65 5.05
CA THR A 131 -0.32 -12.79 5.13
C THR A 131 -0.35 -13.43 6.52
N VAL A 132 -0.36 -12.63 7.59
CA VAL A 132 -0.48 -13.14 8.97
C VAL A 132 -1.84 -13.79 9.19
N LEU A 133 -2.92 -13.07 8.85
CA LEU A 133 -4.28 -13.57 9.04
C LEU A 133 -4.47 -14.92 8.36
N ASN A 134 -4.09 -15.05 7.09
CA ASN A 134 -4.25 -16.27 6.32
C ASN A 134 -3.43 -17.44 6.88
N ALA A 135 -2.18 -17.21 7.26
CA ALA A 135 -1.33 -18.28 7.77
C ALA A 135 -1.75 -18.79 9.15
N TYR A 136 -2.32 -17.92 9.99
CA TYR A 136 -2.81 -18.27 11.32
C TYR A 136 -4.31 -18.63 11.35
N GLY A 137 -4.98 -18.63 10.20
CA GLY A 137 -6.42 -18.88 10.11
C GLY A 137 -7.27 -17.85 10.85
N LYS A 138 -6.78 -16.61 10.91
CA LYS A 138 -7.44 -15.49 11.59
C LYS A 138 -8.39 -14.76 10.65
N SER A 139 -9.44 -14.20 11.23
CA SER A 139 -10.41 -13.39 10.49
C SER A 139 -9.95 -11.94 10.30
N ALA A 140 -10.60 -11.21 9.41
CA ALA A 140 -10.28 -9.79 9.15
C ALA A 140 -10.50 -8.90 10.39
N GLU A 141 -11.40 -9.26 11.30
CA GLU A 141 -11.66 -8.55 12.55
C GLU A 141 -10.46 -8.60 13.51
N GLU A 142 -9.58 -9.59 13.36
CA GLU A 142 -8.36 -9.73 14.15
C GLU A 142 -7.20 -8.88 13.60
N ALA A 143 -7.38 -8.20 12.49
CA ALA A 143 -6.34 -7.40 11.83
C ALA A 143 -5.76 -6.31 12.74
N THR A 144 -6.61 -5.64 13.51
CA THR A 144 -6.17 -4.60 14.46
C THR A 144 -5.19 -5.17 15.49
N ALA A 145 -5.49 -6.36 16.05
CA ALA A 145 -4.60 -7.00 17.01
C ALA A 145 -3.24 -7.37 16.40
N VAL A 146 -3.22 -7.86 15.16
CA VAL A 146 -1.97 -8.14 14.44
C VAL A 146 -1.19 -6.85 14.16
N THR A 147 -1.88 -5.80 13.72
CA THR A 147 -1.30 -4.49 13.46
C THR A 147 -0.66 -3.88 14.71
N ASP A 148 -1.35 -3.94 15.84
CA ASP A 148 -0.84 -3.45 17.12
C ASP A 148 0.44 -4.19 17.54
N GLN A 149 0.49 -5.50 17.36
CA GLN A 149 1.69 -6.30 17.64
C GLN A 149 2.88 -5.91 16.74
N MET A 150 2.63 -5.63 15.46
CA MET A 150 3.66 -5.15 14.54
C MET A 150 4.16 -3.75 14.92
N LEU A 151 3.25 -2.84 15.28
CA LEU A 151 3.61 -1.49 15.75
C LEU A 151 4.37 -1.54 17.07
N LEU A 152 3.99 -2.42 17.99
CA LEU A 152 4.75 -2.67 19.21
C LEU A 152 6.16 -3.20 18.91
N ALA A 153 6.29 -4.14 17.97
CA ALA A 153 7.60 -4.64 17.56
C ALA A 153 8.47 -3.53 16.92
N GLN A 154 7.89 -2.62 16.15
CA GLN A 154 8.57 -1.43 15.65
C GLN A 154 9.04 -0.52 16.80
N ASN A 155 8.21 -0.31 17.83
CA ASN A 155 8.51 0.59 18.94
C ASN A 155 9.60 0.04 19.88
N PHE A 156 9.65 -1.28 20.07
CA PHE A 156 10.59 -1.93 20.97
C PHE A 156 11.84 -2.47 20.30
N GLY A 157 11.78 -2.74 19.02
CA GLY A 157 12.87 -3.22 18.18
C GLY A 157 13.55 -2.10 17.40
N LYS A 158 14.52 -2.49 16.57
CA LYS A 158 15.14 -1.64 15.55
C LYS A 158 14.72 -2.14 14.17
N THR A 159 13.41 -2.05 13.93
CA THR A 159 12.72 -2.51 12.71
C THR A 159 11.62 -1.51 12.35
N SER A 160 11.02 -1.66 11.19
CA SER A 160 9.82 -0.91 10.80
C SER A 160 8.68 -1.85 10.43
N PHE A 161 7.45 -1.35 10.49
CA PHE A 161 6.27 -2.08 10.05
C PHE A 161 6.42 -2.56 8.60
N GLY A 162 6.89 -1.67 7.71
CA GLY A 162 7.10 -1.99 6.30
C GLY A 162 8.15 -3.07 6.07
N GLU A 163 9.29 -3.04 6.78
CA GLU A 163 10.32 -4.07 6.68
C GLU A 163 9.79 -5.45 7.14
N MET A 164 9.04 -5.48 8.22
CA MET A 164 8.37 -6.71 8.68
C MET A 164 7.36 -7.19 7.64
N ALA A 165 6.45 -6.33 7.18
CA ALA A 165 5.43 -6.68 6.20
C ALA A 165 6.02 -7.29 4.91
N GLN A 166 7.14 -6.75 4.42
CA GLN A 166 7.80 -7.23 3.21
C GLN A 166 8.58 -8.56 3.40
N SER A 167 9.06 -8.83 4.61
CA SER A 167 9.98 -9.94 4.85
C SER A 167 9.34 -11.15 5.50
N MET A 168 8.27 -10.98 6.30
CA MET A 168 7.75 -12.01 7.19
C MET A 168 6.99 -13.13 6.48
N GLY A 169 6.58 -12.98 5.23
CA GLY A 169 5.97 -14.05 4.44
C GLY A 169 6.80 -15.33 4.40
N ASN A 170 8.11 -15.23 4.63
CA ASN A 170 9.01 -16.37 4.67
C ASN A 170 8.97 -17.18 5.99
N VAL A 171 8.64 -16.54 7.13
CA VAL A 171 8.68 -17.17 8.46
C VAL A 171 7.28 -17.51 8.98
N ILE A 172 6.28 -16.72 8.62
CA ILE A 172 4.91 -16.83 9.15
C ILE A 172 4.30 -18.22 8.97
N PRO A 173 4.32 -18.87 7.77
CA PRO A 173 3.73 -20.18 7.61
C PRO A 173 4.39 -21.24 8.51
N ILE A 174 5.69 -21.15 8.72
CA ILE A 174 6.45 -22.08 9.57
C ILE A 174 6.17 -21.82 11.05
N ALA A 175 6.11 -20.57 11.45
CA ALA A 175 5.75 -20.17 12.82
C ALA A 175 4.33 -20.65 13.17
N ALA A 176 3.37 -20.43 12.28
CA ALA A 176 2.00 -20.90 12.45
C ALA A 176 1.92 -22.44 12.57
N GLN A 177 2.67 -23.18 11.76
CA GLN A 177 2.72 -24.64 11.80
C GLN A 177 3.31 -25.16 13.12
N LEU A 178 4.24 -24.43 13.74
CA LEU A 178 4.79 -24.73 15.06
C LEU A 178 3.93 -24.24 16.23
N ASN A 179 2.77 -23.61 15.95
CA ASN A 179 1.94 -22.95 16.96
C ASN A 179 2.67 -21.84 17.74
N VAL A 180 3.71 -21.23 17.14
CA VAL A 180 4.32 -20.01 17.68
C VAL A 180 3.31 -18.88 17.52
N SER A 181 2.93 -18.23 18.61
CA SER A 181 1.96 -17.13 18.55
C SER A 181 2.50 -15.92 17.77
N THR A 182 1.62 -15.10 17.22
CA THR A 182 2.02 -13.86 16.56
C THR A 182 2.77 -12.92 17.51
N GLN A 183 2.40 -12.90 18.80
CA GLN A 183 3.09 -12.12 19.83
C GLN A 183 4.53 -12.58 20.06
N GLU A 184 4.75 -13.89 20.14
CA GLU A 184 6.10 -14.46 20.28
C GLU A 184 6.95 -14.19 19.05
N LEU A 185 6.37 -14.32 17.86
CA LEU A 185 7.08 -14.05 16.61
C LEU A 185 7.51 -12.59 16.53
N PHE A 186 6.60 -11.64 16.70
CA PHE A 186 6.91 -10.22 16.64
C PHE A 186 7.80 -9.76 17.80
N GLY A 187 7.62 -10.32 18.99
CA GLY A 187 8.51 -10.10 20.13
C GLY A 187 9.93 -10.58 19.87
N SER A 188 10.09 -11.74 19.24
CA SER A 188 11.40 -12.27 18.83
C SER A 188 12.09 -11.37 17.79
N ILE A 189 11.34 -10.88 16.79
CA ILE A 189 11.85 -9.91 15.80
C ILE A 189 12.31 -8.63 16.51
N ALA A 190 11.50 -8.09 17.42
CA ALA A 190 11.84 -6.89 18.18
C ALA A 190 13.15 -7.07 18.99
N VAL A 191 13.30 -8.18 19.70
CA VAL A 191 14.51 -8.47 20.49
C VAL A 191 15.74 -8.64 19.61
N LEU A 192 15.66 -9.40 18.53
CA LEU A 192 16.76 -9.64 17.61
C LEU A 192 17.22 -8.32 16.95
N THR A 193 16.28 -7.52 16.48
CA THR A 193 16.59 -6.25 15.81
C THR A 193 17.11 -5.20 16.80
N LYS A 194 16.61 -5.16 18.03
CA LYS A 194 17.14 -4.30 19.09
C LYS A 194 18.63 -4.60 19.38
N ASN A 195 19.05 -5.85 19.24
CA ASN A 195 20.44 -6.27 19.42
C ASN A 195 21.30 -6.10 18.14
N GLY A 196 20.80 -5.40 17.12
CA GLY A 196 21.55 -4.97 15.95
C GLY A 196 21.46 -5.91 14.74
N ILE A 197 20.64 -6.97 14.81
CA ILE A 197 20.38 -7.85 13.66
C ILE A 197 19.37 -7.15 12.75
N ARG A 198 19.66 -7.07 11.44
CA ARG A 198 18.71 -6.48 10.48
C ARG A 198 17.42 -7.29 10.40
N THR A 199 16.29 -6.63 10.17
CA THR A 199 14.97 -7.25 10.13
C THR A 199 14.90 -8.49 9.23
N SER A 200 15.43 -8.40 8.01
CA SER A 200 15.45 -9.52 7.07
C SER A 200 16.32 -10.69 7.53
N GLU A 201 17.42 -10.40 8.22
CA GLU A 201 18.32 -11.42 8.80
C GLU A 201 17.69 -12.09 10.02
N ALA A 202 17.04 -11.31 10.90
CA ALA A 202 16.31 -11.84 12.05
C ALA A 202 15.21 -12.80 11.59
N ILE A 203 14.43 -12.40 10.58
CA ILE A 203 13.36 -13.22 10.01
C ILE A 203 13.91 -14.50 9.35
N THR A 204 15.02 -14.39 8.62
CA THR A 204 15.68 -15.55 8.00
C THR A 204 16.24 -16.51 9.07
N GLY A 205 16.84 -15.98 10.13
CA GLY A 205 17.32 -16.76 11.26
C GLY A 205 16.20 -17.49 12.01
N LEU A 206 15.09 -16.81 12.28
CA LEU A 206 13.90 -17.43 12.89
C LEU A 206 13.31 -18.52 11.99
N LYS A 207 13.21 -18.28 10.67
CA LYS A 207 12.80 -19.30 9.72
C LYS A 207 13.69 -20.55 9.78
N ALA A 208 15.02 -20.36 9.80
CA ALA A 208 15.96 -21.49 9.88
C ALA A 208 15.80 -22.25 11.20
N ALA A 209 15.70 -21.54 12.34
CA ALA A 209 15.48 -22.16 13.65
C ALA A 209 14.18 -22.99 13.68
N TYR A 210 13.07 -22.40 13.25
CA TYR A 210 11.77 -23.07 13.20
C TYR A 210 11.75 -24.24 12.23
N SER A 211 12.42 -24.12 11.05
CA SER A 211 12.54 -25.23 10.10
C SER A 211 13.31 -26.41 10.69
N ASN A 212 14.38 -26.13 11.46
CA ASN A 212 15.16 -27.17 12.13
C ASN A 212 14.39 -27.86 13.29
N ILE A 213 13.47 -27.16 13.92
CA ILE A 213 12.56 -27.75 14.92
C ILE A 213 11.53 -28.67 14.23
N LEU A 214 10.96 -28.24 13.10
CA LEU A 214 10.00 -29.04 12.33
C LEU A 214 10.64 -30.29 11.70
N LYS A 215 11.89 -30.17 11.23
CA LYS A 215 12.63 -31.22 10.55
C LYS A 215 14.05 -31.31 11.12
N PRO A 216 14.19 -31.88 12.34
CA PRO A 216 15.50 -32.00 12.98
C PRO A 216 16.40 -32.96 12.19
N SER A 217 17.73 -32.75 12.26
CA SER A 217 18.70 -33.73 11.78
C SER A 217 18.56 -35.05 12.55
N ALA A 218 19.08 -36.14 11.99
CA ALA A 218 19.03 -37.45 12.65
C ALA A 218 19.73 -37.42 14.04
N GLU A 219 20.82 -36.67 14.16
CA GLU A 219 21.54 -36.49 15.42
C GLU A 219 20.70 -35.65 16.42
N ALA A 220 20.09 -34.55 15.94
CA ALA A 220 19.26 -33.70 16.80
C ALA A 220 18.01 -34.45 17.30
N ALA A 221 17.38 -35.25 16.43
CA ALA A 221 16.23 -36.09 16.80
C ALA A 221 16.61 -37.15 17.87
N LYS A 222 17.78 -37.82 17.72
CA LYS A 222 18.27 -38.77 18.72
C LYS A 222 18.57 -38.10 20.06
N LEU A 223 19.17 -36.90 20.03
CA LEU A 223 19.44 -36.16 21.24
C LEU A 223 18.15 -35.73 21.93
N ALA A 224 17.17 -35.20 21.20
CA ALA A 224 15.86 -34.83 21.74
C ALA A 224 15.18 -36.02 22.43
N GLN A 225 15.14 -37.19 21.77
CA GLN A 225 14.62 -38.43 22.36
C GLN A 225 15.36 -38.82 23.66
N SER A 226 16.68 -38.66 23.71
CA SER A 226 17.46 -38.98 24.91
C SER A 226 17.18 -38.04 26.08
N LEU A 227 16.66 -36.84 25.81
CA LEU A 227 16.27 -35.81 26.76
C LEU A 227 14.78 -35.87 27.14
N GLY A 228 14.02 -36.79 26.53
CA GLY A 228 12.58 -36.92 26.77
C GLY A 228 11.72 -35.86 26.07
N LEU A 229 12.24 -35.27 24.98
CA LEU A 229 11.59 -34.26 24.15
C LEU A 229 11.01 -34.88 22.87
#